data_49e8de010510e67892aa5896cc274d6b
#
_entry.id   49e8de010510e67892aa5896cc274d6b
#
_cell.length_a   1.000
_cell.length_b   1.000
_cell.length_c   1.000
_cell.angle_alpha   90.00
_cell.angle_beta   90.00
_cell.angle_gamma   90.00
#
_symmetry.space_group_name_H-M   'P 1'
#
loop_
_entity.id
_entity.type
_entity.pdbx_description
1 polymer ?
#
loop_
_entity_poly.entity_id
_entity_poly.type
_entity_poly.pdbx_seq_one_letter_code
_entity_poly.pdbx_strand_id
1 'polypeptide(L)'
;DAVERLLAQALTRDDAVALEDPCFLTSIHTVRIGGYRPVPVPVDDEGMTVAGLRAALEQGVRAVVHTPRAQNPTGASLSARRAEELRTVLRDHPYVLVIEDDHFSLLSRHPFHSLIAAGHRRWALVRSVSKFLGPDMCLAVTASDPETAERLAMRLTPGTTWVSHLLQRLTLALVTDAATMAAIEGAGAHYAARNAAFVERLSTEGVPADAGDGLNLWIPLPVPARAVSEQLMRRGWLARAGDDFVLGESGPSRRLRLTVHDLDDADAERLASDVAAAVRAAGGRLVTREVA
;
A
#
# COMPACT_ATOMS: atom_id res chain seq x y z
N ASP A 1 11.46 -7.11 -4.77
CA ASP A 1 12.14 -8.40 -5.05
C ASP A 1 11.20 -9.60 -4.82
N ALA A 2 10.60 -9.83 -3.61
CA ALA A 2 9.74 -11.00 -3.36
C ALA A 2 8.54 -11.08 -4.33
N VAL A 3 7.79 -9.99 -4.49
CA VAL A 3 6.65 -9.92 -5.44
C VAL A 3 7.11 -10.15 -6.87
N GLU A 4 8.25 -9.55 -7.27
CA GLU A 4 8.83 -9.74 -8.62
C GLU A 4 9.14 -11.22 -8.87
N ARG A 5 9.82 -11.91 -7.94
CA ARG A 5 10.16 -13.33 -8.06
C ARG A 5 8.93 -14.24 -8.09
N LEU A 6 7.89 -13.90 -7.30
CA LEU A 6 6.61 -14.60 -7.29
C LEU A 6 5.88 -14.46 -8.62
N LEU A 7 5.86 -13.28 -9.24
CA LEU A 7 5.30 -13.10 -10.57
C LEU A 7 6.12 -13.86 -11.62
N ALA A 8 7.44 -13.71 -11.59
CA ALA A 8 8.33 -14.28 -12.60
C ALA A 8 8.41 -15.83 -12.58
N GLN A 9 8.08 -16.50 -11.46
CA GLN A 9 7.99 -17.96 -11.43
C GLN A 9 6.68 -18.48 -12.02
N ALA A 10 5.64 -17.64 -12.12
CA ALA A 10 4.29 -18.04 -12.49
C ALA A 10 3.86 -17.55 -13.90
N LEU A 11 4.44 -16.44 -14.35
CA LEU A 11 3.96 -15.70 -15.51
C LEU A 11 4.99 -15.65 -16.63
N THR A 12 4.47 -15.45 -17.82
CA THR A 12 5.23 -15.16 -19.04
C THR A 12 4.96 -13.71 -19.48
N ARG A 13 5.78 -13.23 -20.41
CA ARG A 13 5.62 -11.89 -20.98
C ARG A 13 4.19 -11.70 -21.53
N ASP A 14 3.64 -10.49 -21.37
CA ASP A 14 2.30 -10.08 -21.76
C ASP A 14 1.14 -10.69 -20.95
N ASP A 15 1.43 -11.60 -19.99
CA ASP A 15 0.40 -12.03 -19.05
C ASP A 15 -0.18 -10.86 -18.28
N ALA A 16 -1.49 -10.89 -18.03
CA ALA A 16 -2.20 -9.84 -17.32
C ALA A 16 -2.12 -10.03 -15.80
N VAL A 17 -1.84 -8.94 -15.10
CA VAL A 17 -1.76 -8.89 -13.63
C VAL A 17 -2.74 -7.84 -13.11
N ALA A 18 -3.69 -8.25 -12.28
CA ALA A 18 -4.56 -7.33 -11.56
C ALA A 18 -3.77 -6.62 -10.46
N LEU A 19 -3.78 -5.29 -10.49
CA LEU A 19 -3.22 -4.42 -9.47
C LEU A 19 -4.29 -3.48 -8.94
N GLU A 20 -4.23 -3.18 -7.66
CA GLU A 20 -5.01 -2.10 -7.06
C GLU A 20 -4.73 -0.77 -7.78
N ASP A 21 -5.75 0.07 -7.95
CA ASP A 21 -5.63 1.39 -8.56
C ASP A 21 -6.41 2.42 -7.74
N PRO A 22 -5.73 3.35 -7.05
CA PRO A 22 -4.27 3.58 -7.05
C PRO A 22 -3.48 2.50 -6.30
N CYS A 23 -2.19 2.35 -6.61
CA CYS A 23 -1.31 1.44 -5.89
C CYS A 23 0.13 1.96 -5.75
N PHE A 24 0.93 1.21 -5.01
CA PHE A 24 2.32 1.55 -4.75
C PHE A 24 3.16 1.55 -6.03
N LEU A 25 3.92 2.63 -6.24
CA LEU A 25 4.76 2.84 -7.43
C LEU A 25 5.63 1.64 -7.79
N THR A 26 6.27 1.01 -6.78
CA THR A 26 7.14 -0.14 -7.01
C THR A 26 6.36 -1.33 -7.55
N SER A 27 5.12 -1.54 -7.14
CA SER A 27 4.27 -2.62 -7.68
C SER A 27 3.95 -2.38 -9.15
N ILE A 28 3.63 -1.13 -9.53
CA ILE A 28 3.43 -0.73 -10.93
C ILE A 28 4.70 -1.00 -11.75
N HIS A 29 5.85 -0.56 -11.25
CA HIS A 29 7.13 -0.73 -11.92
C HIS A 29 7.51 -2.23 -12.04
N THR A 30 7.30 -3.01 -10.99
CA THR A 30 7.59 -4.46 -10.98
C THR A 30 6.81 -5.17 -12.09
N VAL A 31 5.52 -4.88 -12.23
CA VAL A 31 4.68 -5.49 -13.27
C VAL A 31 5.12 -5.04 -14.67
N ARG A 32 5.36 -3.74 -14.87
CA ARG A 32 5.77 -3.20 -16.18
C ARG A 32 7.17 -3.68 -16.62
N ILE A 33 8.16 -3.65 -15.70
CA ILE A 33 9.53 -4.09 -15.99
C ILE A 33 9.59 -5.59 -16.24
N GLY A 34 8.75 -6.38 -15.53
CA GLY A 34 8.60 -7.82 -15.80
C GLY A 34 7.99 -8.14 -17.16
N GLY A 35 7.52 -7.12 -17.89
CA GLY A 35 6.87 -7.28 -19.19
C GLY A 35 5.44 -7.78 -19.09
N TYR A 36 4.80 -7.63 -17.94
CA TYR A 36 3.40 -7.99 -17.72
C TYR A 36 2.47 -6.81 -18.00
N ARG A 37 1.23 -7.10 -18.32
CA ARG A 37 0.21 -6.10 -18.57
C ARG A 37 -0.58 -5.81 -17.30
N PRO A 38 -0.45 -4.63 -16.68
CA PRO A 38 -1.24 -4.28 -15.50
C PRO A 38 -2.71 -4.07 -15.89
N VAL A 39 -3.62 -4.64 -15.08
CA VAL A 39 -5.07 -4.45 -15.16
C VAL A 39 -5.53 -3.76 -13.88
N PRO A 40 -6.06 -2.52 -13.96
CA PRO A 40 -6.43 -1.76 -12.77
C PRO A 40 -7.66 -2.36 -12.08
N VAL A 41 -7.61 -2.47 -10.76
CA VAL A 41 -8.73 -2.81 -9.90
C VAL A 41 -8.97 -1.65 -8.93
N PRO A 42 -10.10 -0.95 -9.00
CA PRO A 42 -10.38 0.18 -8.12
C PRO A 42 -10.32 -0.18 -6.64
N VAL A 43 -9.87 0.78 -5.83
CA VAL A 43 -9.78 0.69 -4.37
C VAL A 43 -10.74 1.71 -3.75
N ASP A 44 -11.48 1.29 -2.74
CA ASP A 44 -12.27 2.13 -1.85
C ASP A 44 -11.75 2.06 -0.40
N ASP A 45 -12.51 2.56 0.56
CA ASP A 45 -12.11 2.60 1.97
C ASP A 45 -11.93 1.21 2.61
N GLU A 46 -12.48 0.16 1.99
CA GLU A 46 -12.30 -1.24 2.41
C GLU A 46 -11.28 -2.01 1.53
N GLY A 47 -10.47 -1.32 0.74
CA GLY A 47 -9.47 -1.91 -0.14
C GLY A 47 -10.00 -2.25 -1.54
N MET A 48 -9.47 -3.30 -2.17
CA MET A 48 -9.85 -3.75 -3.50
C MET A 48 -11.37 -3.97 -3.65
N THR A 49 -11.97 -3.43 -4.72
CA THR A 49 -13.41 -3.57 -4.95
C THR A 49 -13.78 -4.92 -5.59
N VAL A 50 -14.92 -5.48 -5.18
CA VAL A 50 -15.42 -6.76 -5.71
C VAL A 50 -15.73 -6.68 -7.22
N ALA A 51 -16.37 -5.60 -7.64
CA ALA A 51 -16.72 -5.38 -9.06
C ALA A 51 -15.46 -5.26 -9.93
N GLY A 52 -14.44 -4.53 -9.43
CA GLY A 52 -13.16 -4.37 -10.11
C GLY A 52 -12.40 -5.68 -10.25
N LEU A 53 -12.33 -6.50 -9.19
CA LEU A 53 -11.70 -7.82 -9.26
C LEU A 53 -12.41 -8.73 -10.27
N ARG A 54 -13.74 -8.76 -10.26
CA ARG A 54 -14.53 -9.54 -11.23
C ARG A 54 -14.20 -9.12 -12.66
N ALA A 55 -14.24 -7.83 -12.95
CA ALA A 55 -13.91 -7.30 -14.28
C ALA A 55 -12.46 -7.60 -14.70
N ALA A 56 -11.51 -7.62 -13.77
CA ALA A 56 -10.14 -8.01 -14.06
C ALA A 56 -10.02 -9.52 -14.40
N LEU A 57 -10.72 -10.37 -13.65
CA LEU A 57 -10.75 -11.82 -13.92
C LEU A 57 -11.40 -12.14 -15.28
N GLU A 58 -12.44 -11.42 -15.65
CA GLU A 58 -13.06 -11.52 -16.99
C GLU A 58 -12.09 -11.13 -18.12
N GLN A 59 -11.11 -10.27 -17.86
CA GLN A 59 -10.03 -9.92 -18.78
C GLN A 59 -8.89 -10.95 -18.81
N GLY A 60 -9.03 -12.06 -18.09
CA GLY A 60 -8.09 -13.16 -18.11
C GLY A 60 -6.79 -12.90 -17.35
N VAL A 61 -6.83 -12.14 -16.26
CA VAL A 61 -5.64 -11.95 -15.41
C VAL A 61 -5.14 -13.28 -14.87
N ARG A 62 -3.83 -13.42 -14.81
CA ARG A 62 -3.12 -14.62 -14.34
C ARG A 62 -2.64 -14.50 -12.91
N ALA A 63 -2.52 -13.25 -12.42
CA ALA A 63 -2.19 -12.97 -11.02
C ALA A 63 -2.97 -11.75 -10.52
N VAL A 64 -3.14 -11.69 -9.22
CA VAL A 64 -3.68 -10.56 -8.45
C VAL A 64 -2.64 -10.19 -7.41
N VAL A 65 -2.21 -8.93 -7.37
CA VAL A 65 -1.37 -8.39 -6.29
C VAL A 65 -2.23 -7.46 -5.45
N HIS A 66 -2.35 -7.77 -4.18
CA HIS A 66 -3.26 -7.12 -3.24
C HIS A 66 -2.52 -6.74 -1.95
N THR A 67 -2.87 -5.58 -1.40
CA THR A 67 -2.34 -5.09 -0.12
C THR A 67 -3.44 -5.16 0.94
N PRO A 68 -3.40 -6.13 1.87
CA PRO A 68 -4.51 -6.40 2.79
C PRO A 68 -4.69 -5.33 3.89
N ARG A 69 -3.63 -4.59 4.21
CA ARG A 69 -3.64 -3.57 5.26
C ARG A 69 -2.74 -2.40 4.90
N ALA A 70 -3.12 -1.21 5.35
CA ALA A 70 -2.33 0.01 5.12
C ALA A 70 -1.94 0.19 3.64
N GLN A 71 -2.91 -0.01 2.74
CA GLN A 71 -2.72 0.09 1.30
C GLN A 71 -2.06 1.43 0.94
N ASN A 72 -1.01 1.39 0.16
CA ASN A 72 -0.30 2.59 -0.25
C ASN A 72 -0.72 2.95 -1.70
N PRO A 73 -1.38 4.10 -1.91
CA PRO A 73 -1.32 5.30 -1.06
C PRO A 73 -2.53 5.54 -0.14
N THR A 74 -3.61 4.76 -0.24
CA THR A 74 -4.93 5.11 0.31
C THR A 74 -5.04 4.96 1.83
N GLY A 75 -4.23 4.09 2.43
CA GLY A 75 -4.38 3.71 3.84
C GLY A 75 -5.54 2.76 4.09
N ALA A 76 -6.21 2.26 3.05
CA ALA A 76 -7.29 1.31 3.19
C ALA A 76 -6.82 -0.03 3.77
N SER A 77 -7.66 -0.65 4.56
CA SER A 77 -7.44 -2.01 5.10
C SER A 77 -8.67 -2.86 4.86
N LEU A 78 -8.45 -4.09 4.45
CA LEU A 78 -9.51 -5.02 4.06
C LEU A 78 -10.39 -5.36 5.26
N SER A 79 -11.72 -5.20 5.12
CA SER A 79 -12.66 -5.67 6.12
C SER A 79 -12.92 -7.18 6.01
N ALA A 80 -13.37 -7.80 7.10
CA ALA A 80 -13.75 -9.22 7.09
C ALA A 80 -14.85 -9.51 6.04
N ARG A 81 -15.82 -8.61 5.90
CA ARG A 81 -16.91 -8.71 4.92
C ARG A 81 -16.35 -8.66 3.50
N ARG A 82 -15.55 -7.64 3.19
CA ARG A 82 -14.93 -7.47 1.87
C ARG A 82 -14.03 -8.66 1.51
N ALA A 83 -13.25 -9.18 2.47
CA ALA A 83 -12.44 -10.38 2.27
C ALA A 83 -13.28 -11.58 1.84
N GLU A 84 -14.44 -11.81 2.48
CA GLU A 84 -15.33 -12.92 2.12
C GLU A 84 -15.96 -12.73 0.73
N GLU A 85 -16.36 -11.52 0.40
CA GLU A 85 -16.91 -11.18 -0.93
C GLU A 85 -15.87 -11.45 -2.03
N LEU A 86 -14.61 -11.03 -1.83
CA LEU A 86 -13.51 -11.25 -2.78
C LEU A 86 -13.12 -12.73 -2.87
N ARG A 87 -13.08 -13.47 -1.73
CA ARG A 87 -12.88 -14.93 -1.74
C ARG A 87 -13.96 -15.64 -2.54
N THR A 88 -15.19 -15.18 -2.45
CA THR A 88 -16.30 -15.76 -3.23
C THR A 88 -16.08 -15.60 -4.73
N VAL A 89 -15.57 -14.45 -5.18
CA VAL A 89 -15.20 -14.23 -6.58
C VAL A 89 -14.03 -15.13 -7.00
N LEU A 90 -13.00 -15.25 -6.16
CA LEU A 90 -11.80 -16.05 -6.45
C LEU A 90 -12.05 -17.56 -6.44
N ARG A 91 -13.16 -18.03 -5.84
CA ARG A 91 -13.49 -19.46 -5.76
C ARG A 91 -13.59 -20.13 -7.13
N ASP A 92 -14.08 -19.40 -8.13
CA ASP A 92 -14.21 -19.88 -9.50
C ASP A 92 -12.89 -19.76 -10.29
N HIS A 93 -11.86 -19.19 -9.68
CA HIS A 93 -10.54 -18.95 -10.29
C HIS A 93 -9.37 -19.49 -9.44
N PRO A 94 -9.38 -20.77 -9.03
CA PRO A 94 -8.44 -21.33 -8.03
C PRO A 94 -6.98 -21.34 -8.49
N TYR A 95 -6.71 -21.17 -9.79
CA TYR A 95 -5.36 -21.17 -10.38
C TYR A 95 -4.82 -19.78 -10.70
N VAL A 96 -5.57 -18.72 -10.50
CA VAL A 96 -5.04 -17.36 -10.52
C VAL A 96 -4.11 -17.19 -9.32
N LEU A 97 -2.87 -16.74 -9.55
CA LEU A 97 -1.93 -16.50 -8.46
C LEU A 97 -2.36 -15.29 -7.64
N VAL A 98 -2.72 -15.50 -6.37
CA VAL A 98 -3.01 -14.41 -5.43
C VAL A 98 -1.76 -14.11 -4.60
N ILE A 99 -1.24 -12.88 -4.71
CA ILE A 99 -0.12 -12.39 -3.91
C ILE A 99 -0.65 -11.34 -2.95
N GLU A 100 -0.57 -11.63 -1.66
CA GLU A 100 -0.87 -10.67 -0.58
C GLU A 100 0.43 -10.02 -0.11
N ASP A 101 0.59 -8.73 -0.40
CA ASP A 101 1.73 -7.92 0.07
C ASP A 101 1.38 -7.20 1.38
N ASP A 102 1.54 -7.90 2.50
CA ASP A 102 1.32 -7.38 3.86
C ASP A 102 2.57 -6.64 4.36
N HIS A 103 2.95 -5.57 3.63
CA HIS A 103 4.18 -4.83 3.86
C HIS A 103 4.20 -4.05 5.19
N PHE A 104 3.05 -3.62 5.70
CA PHE A 104 2.94 -2.88 6.96
C PHE A 104 2.83 -3.79 8.18
N SER A 105 2.24 -4.97 8.00
CA SER A 105 2.27 -6.12 8.92
C SER A 105 2.06 -5.76 10.40
N LEU A 106 3.11 -5.88 11.21
CA LEU A 106 3.05 -5.70 12.67
C LEU A 106 2.79 -4.26 13.12
N LEU A 107 2.93 -3.27 12.25
CA LEU A 107 2.64 -1.87 12.55
C LEU A 107 1.16 -1.50 12.36
N SER A 108 0.41 -2.32 11.59
CA SER A 108 -1.01 -2.05 11.33
C SER A 108 -1.85 -2.18 12.58
N ARG A 109 -2.79 -1.26 12.75
CA ARG A 109 -3.81 -1.29 13.82
C ARG A 109 -5.06 -2.08 13.44
N HIS A 110 -5.13 -2.54 12.18
CA HIS A 110 -6.23 -3.34 11.65
C HIS A 110 -5.92 -4.83 11.65
N PRO A 111 -6.92 -5.69 11.85
CA PRO A 111 -6.75 -7.14 11.74
C PRO A 111 -6.40 -7.53 10.30
N PHE A 112 -5.62 -8.60 10.16
CA PHE A 112 -5.31 -9.16 8.86
C PHE A 112 -6.45 -10.06 8.38
N HIS A 113 -7.01 -9.73 7.22
CA HIS A 113 -8.01 -10.53 6.52
C HIS A 113 -7.45 -10.97 5.16
N SER A 114 -7.33 -12.28 4.96
CA SER A 114 -6.76 -12.85 3.73
C SER A 114 -7.83 -13.05 2.64
N LEU A 115 -7.44 -12.88 1.39
CA LEU A 115 -8.21 -13.31 0.21
C LEU A 115 -8.05 -14.80 -0.09
N ILE A 116 -7.07 -15.46 0.52
CA ILE A 116 -6.71 -16.85 0.24
C ILE A 116 -7.69 -17.75 0.98
N ALA A 117 -8.63 -18.34 0.24
CA ALA A 117 -9.58 -19.29 0.77
C ALA A 117 -8.97 -20.71 0.90
N ALA A 118 -9.53 -21.53 1.79
CA ALA A 118 -9.23 -22.96 1.79
C ALA A 118 -9.54 -23.56 0.41
N GLY A 119 -8.53 -24.20 -0.19
CA GLY A 119 -8.64 -24.80 -1.52
C GLY A 119 -8.18 -23.91 -2.68
N HIS A 120 -7.82 -22.65 -2.45
CA HIS A 120 -7.15 -21.85 -3.47
C HIS A 120 -5.77 -22.44 -3.79
N ARG A 121 -5.45 -22.63 -5.07
CA ARG A 121 -4.33 -23.46 -5.51
C ARG A 121 -3.02 -22.72 -5.66
N ARG A 122 -3.06 -21.45 -5.99
CA ARG A 122 -1.89 -20.63 -6.32
C ARG A 122 -1.90 -19.35 -5.50
N TRP A 123 -1.06 -19.28 -4.49
CA TRP A 123 -1.04 -18.13 -3.60
C TRP A 123 0.31 -17.89 -2.94
N ALA A 124 0.54 -16.65 -2.53
CA ALA A 124 1.64 -16.29 -1.65
C ALA A 124 1.24 -15.12 -0.74
N LEU A 125 1.63 -15.19 0.52
CA LEU A 125 1.65 -14.08 1.46
C LEU A 125 3.09 -13.61 1.62
N VAL A 126 3.33 -12.31 1.44
CA VAL A 126 4.64 -11.67 1.61
C VAL A 126 4.57 -10.72 2.80
N ARG A 127 5.48 -10.87 3.76
CA ARG A 127 5.68 -9.95 4.89
C ARG A 127 7.08 -9.41 4.88
N SER A 128 7.23 -8.15 4.53
CA SER A 128 8.50 -7.42 4.61
C SER A 128 8.76 -6.98 6.05
N VAL A 129 10.02 -7.10 6.50
CA VAL A 129 10.43 -6.59 7.81
C VAL A 129 10.88 -5.11 7.75
N SER A 130 11.04 -4.55 6.56
CA SER A 130 11.64 -3.23 6.35
C SER A 130 10.89 -2.06 6.99
N LYS A 131 9.57 -2.20 7.24
CA LYS A 131 8.77 -1.14 7.84
C LYS A 131 8.84 -1.13 9.36
N PHE A 132 9.01 -2.29 9.99
CA PHE A 132 9.01 -2.40 11.46
C PHE A 132 10.38 -2.70 12.07
N LEU A 133 11.37 -3.16 11.29
CA LEU A 133 12.76 -3.33 11.76
C LEU A 133 13.77 -2.40 11.06
N GLY A 134 13.32 -1.64 10.07
CA GLY A 134 14.16 -0.69 9.34
C GLY A 134 14.46 -1.12 7.89
N PRO A 135 14.70 -0.13 7.00
CA PRO A 135 14.84 -0.37 5.55
C PRO A 135 16.08 -1.22 5.19
N ASP A 136 17.15 -1.15 5.97
CA ASP A 136 18.40 -1.88 5.72
C ASP A 136 18.28 -3.39 5.97
N MET A 137 17.22 -3.81 6.65
CA MET A 137 16.99 -5.25 6.90
C MET A 137 16.77 -6.04 5.62
N CYS A 138 16.27 -5.42 4.55
CA CYS A 138 16.14 -6.00 3.20
C CYS A 138 15.71 -7.47 3.17
N LEU A 139 14.76 -7.84 4.05
CA LEU A 139 14.27 -9.21 4.21
C LEU A 139 12.75 -9.23 4.14
N ALA A 140 12.21 -10.25 3.46
CA ALA A 140 10.81 -10.59 3.50
C ALA A 140 10.64 -12.08 3.78
N VAL A 141 9.59 -12.42 4.53
CA VAL A 141 9.15 -13.79 4.77
C VAL A 141 7.97 -14.07 3.86
N THR A 142 7.98 -15.23 3.19
CA THR A 142 6.88 -15.67 2.34
C THR A 142 6.28 -16.98 2.87
N ALA A 143 4.95 -17.05 2.87
CA ALA A 143 4.21 -18.30 2.97
C ALA A 143 3.47 -18.51 1.65
N SER A 144 3.42 -19.71 1.13
CA SER A 144 2.76 -19.99 -0.15
C SER A 144 2.26 -21.43 -0.24
N ASP A 145 1.50 -21.74 -1.28
CA ASP A 145 1.21 -23.13 -1.63
C ASP A 145 2.51 -23.87 -2.02
N PRO A 146 2.52 -25.22 -1.93
CA PRO A 146 3.74 -26.02 -2.15
C PRO A 146 4.35 -25.83 -3.53
N GLU A 147 3.55 -25.75 -4.60
CA GLU A 147 4.04 -25.58 -5.97
C GLU A 147 4.71 -24.20 -6.16
N THR A 148 4.08 -23.15 -5.62
CA THR A 148 4.66 -21.80 -5.64
C THR A 148 5.96 -21.75 -4.82
N ALA A 149 6.03 -22.41 -3.66
CA ALA A 149 7.24 -22.49 -2.83
C ALA A 149 8.40 -23.17 -3.58
N GLU A 150 8.14 -24.31 -4.21
CA GLU A 150 9.14 -25.05 -4.99
C GLU A 150 9.69 -24.23 -6.16
N ARG A 151 8.80 -23.64 -6.95
CA ARG A 151 9.17 -22.78 -8.09
C ARG A 151 9.95 -21.54 -7.66
N LEU A 152 9.57 -20.92 -6.52
CA LEU A 152 10.29 -19.78 -5.95
C LEU A 152 11.70 -20.20 -5.50
N ALA A 153 11.85 -21.34 -4.84
CA ALA A 153 13.14 -21.89 -4.42
C ALA A 153 14.07 -22.12 -5.61
N MET A 154 13.55 -22.69 -6.72
CA MET A 154 14.33 -22.87 -7.95
C MET A 154 14.83 -21.54 -8.54
N ARG A 155 14.08 -20.44 -8.42
CA ARG A 155 14.51 -19.12 -8.88
C ARG A 155 15.52 -18.43 -7.97
N LEU A 156 15.64 -18.84 -6.72
CA LEU A 156 16.69 -18.36 -5.82
C LEU A 156 18.07 -18.96 -6.14
N THR A 157 18.10 -20.14 -6.78
CA THR A 157 19.33 -20.91 -7.00
C THR A 157 20.30 -20.30 -8.04
N PRO A 158 19.90 -19.73 -9.20
CA PRO A 158 20.82 -19.32 -10.26
C PRO A 158 21.45 -17.93 -10.11
N GLY A 159 21.00 -17.10 -9.18
CA GLY A 159 21.40 -15.70 -9.08
C GLY A 159 22.06 -15.35 -7.77
N THR A 160 21.48 -14.43 -7.02
CA THR A 160 21.83 -14.20 -5.62
C THR A 160 21.38 -15.39 -4.79
N THR A 161 22.22 -16.36 -4.71
CA THR A 161 21.98 -17.74 -4.33
C THR A 161 21.38 -17.96 -2.93
N TRP A 162 21.39 -16.95 -2.07
CA TRP A 162 20.77 -17.05 -0.73
C TRP A 162 20.34 -15.68 -0.17
N VAL A 163 19.43 -15.71 0.76
CA VAL A 163 19.13 -14.57 1.63
C VAL A 163 20.12 -14.57 2.79
N SER A 164 20.63 -13.41 3.18
CA SER A 164 21.65 -13.28 4.23
C SER A 164 21.25 -14.00 5.52
N HIS A 165 22.01 -15.02 5.91
CA HIS A 165 21.77 -15.74 7.17
C HIS A 165 21.95 -14.83 8.39
N LEU A 166 22.80 -13.80 8.32
CA LEU A 166 22.95 -12.80 9.37
C LEU A 166 21.63 -12.04 9.57
N LEU A 167 21.03 -11.53 8.49
CA LEU A 167 19.76 -10.80 8.56
C LEU A 167 18.61 -11.72 9.00
N GLN A 168 18.58 -12.97 8.57
CA GLN A 168 17.59 -13.94 9.04
C GLN A 168 17.69 -14.16 10.55
N ARG A 169 18.90 -14.38 11.08
CA ARG A 169 19.13 -14.57 12.52
C ARG A 169 18.81 -13.32 13.32
N LEU A 170 19.23 -12.15 12.83
CA LEU A 170 18.90 -10.87 13.45
C LEU A 170 17.39 -10.64 13.49
N THR A 171 16.70 -10.85 12.37
CA THR A 171 15.23 -10.74 12.30
C THR A 171 14.58 -11.69 13.30
N LEU A 172 14.99 -12.95 13.33
CA LEU A 172 14.44 -13.93 14.27
C LEU A 172 14.64 -13.49 15.72
N ALA A 173 15.85 -13.03 16.08
CA ALA A 173 16.13 -12.54 17.43
C ALA A 173 15.23 -11.37 17.80
N LEU A 174 15.07 -10.40 16.90
CA LEU A 174 14.25 -9.20 17.13
C LEU A 174 12.75 -9.52 17.24
N VAL A 175 12.19 -10.35 16.36
CA VAL A 175 10.75 -10.68 16.41
C VAL A 175 10.38 -11.68 17.52
N THR A 176 11.37 -12.28 18.17
CA THR A 176 11.15 -13.14 19.35
C THR A 176 11.48 -12.42 20.67
N ASP A 177 12.03 -11.21 20.61
CA ASP A 177 12.29 -10.38 21.78
C ASP A 177 11.05 -9.56 22.19
N ALA A 178 10.61 -9.74 23.43
CA ALA A 178 9.39 -9.08 23.94
C ALA A 178 9.49 -7.54 23.96
N ALA A 179 10.67 -7.00 24.25
CA ALA A 179 10.87 -5.55 24.28
C ALA A 179 10.81 -4.96 22.86
N THR A 180 11.40 -5.63 21.88
CA THR A 180 11.31 -5.25 20.47
C THR A 180 9.86 -5.30 19.97
N MET A 181 9.12 -6.35 20.31
CA MET A 181 7.70 -6.47 19.90
C MET A 181 6.84 -5.37 20.52
N ALA A 182 7.05 -5.02 21.77
CA ALA A 182 6.37 -3.90 22.43
C ALA A 182 6.74 -2.54 21.78
N ALA A 183 7.99 -2.34 21.37
CA ALA A 183 8.42 -1.15 20.67
C ALA A 183 7.76 -1.03 19.28
N ILE A 184 7.63 -2.13 18.54
CA ILE A 184 6.93 -2.17 17.24
C ILE A 184 5.45 -1.82 17.40
N GLU A 185 4.78 -2.37 18.42
CA GLU A 185 3.39 -2.04 18.72
C GLU A 185 3.23 -0.56 19.11
N GLY A 186 4.15 -0.03 19.93
CA GLY A 186 4.21 1.39 20.29
C GLY A 186 4.41 2.29 19.06
N ALA A 187 5.27 1.88 18.12
CA ALA A 187 5.47 2.62 16.87
C ALA A 187 4.20 2.65 16.00
N GLY A 188 3.49 1.53 15.88
CA GLY A 188 2.20 1.49 15.17
C GLY A 188 1.16 2.42 15.78
N ALA A 189 1.06 2.45 17.12
CA ALA A 189 0.19 3.38 17.84
C ALA A 189 0.60 4.85 17.64
N HIS A 190 1.91 5.12 17.65
CA HIS A 190 2.45 6.46 17.39
C HIS A 190 2.08 6.96 16.00
N TYR A 191 2.27 6.15 14.95
CA TYR A 191 1.94 6.53 13.57
C TYR A 191 0.45 6.85 13.42
N ALA A 192 -0.42 6.00 13.98
CA ALA A 192 -1.86 6.24 13.96
C ALA A 192 -2.25 7.55 14.67
N ALA A 193 -1.66 7.82 15.83
CA ALA A 193 -1.91 9.06 16.60
C ALA A 193 -1.42 10.31 15.84
N ARG A 194 -0.23 10.26 15.23
CA ARG A 194 0.31 11.38 14.43
C ARG A 194 -0.55 11.68 13.19
N ASN A 195 -1.00 10.63 12.48
CA ASN A 195 -1.90 10.79 11.34
C ASN A 195 -3.24 11.42 11.78
N ALA A 196 -3.86 10.93 12.85
CA ALA A 196 -5.10 11.47 13.38
C ALA A 196 -4.97 12.95 13.78
N ALA A 197 -3.92 13.30 14.55
CA ALA A 197 -3.67 14.67 14.95
C ALA A 197 -3.44 15.61 13.76
N PHE A 198 -2.78 15.13 12.70
CA PHE A 198 -2.57 15.93 11.50
C PHE A 198 -3.86 16.15 10.71
N VAL A 199 -4.73 15.15 10.63
CA VAL A 199 -6.06 15.26 10.01
C VAL A 199 -6.92 16.29 10.73
N GLU A 200 -6.86 16.37 12.07
CA GLU A 200 -7.53 17.42 12.84
C GLU A 200 -7.01 18.82 12.49
N ARG A 201 -5.69 18.99 12.35
CA ARG A 201 -5.08 20.26 11.89
C ARG A 201 -5.55 20.64 10.48
N LEU A 202 -5.55 19.70 9.55
CA LEU A 202 -6.06 19.93 8.18
C LEU A 202 -7.53 20.33 8.19
N SER A 203 -8.35 19.68 9.02
CA SER A 203 -9.78 20.01 9.18
C SER A 203 -9.99 21.44 9.70
N THR A 204 -9.14 21.91 10.63
CA THR A 204 -9.15 23.29 11.12
C THR A 204 -8.83 24.29 10.02
N GLU A 205 -7.95 23.94 9.09
CA GLU A 205 -7.59 24.75 7.93
C GLU A 205 -8.61 24.64 6.75
N GLY A 206 -9.69 23.86 6.93
CA GLY A 206 -10.73 23.66 5.92
C GLY A 206 -10.38 22.65 4.82
N VAL A 207 -9.41 21.78 5.07
CA VAL A 207 -9.03 20.66 4.20
C VAL A 207 -9.50 19.36 4.84
N PRO A 208 -10.67 18.80 4.44
CA PRO A 208 -11.15 17.54 5.00
C PRO A 208 -10.26 16.38 4.57
N ALA A 209 -9.94 15.50 5.50
CA ALA A 209 -9.19 14.27 5.25
C ALA A 209 -9.56 13.20 6.27
N ASP A 210 -9.26 11.95 5.97
CA ASP A 210 -9.43 10.82 6.87
C ASP A 210 -8.07 10.20 7.19
N ALA A 211 -7.90 9.76 8.43
CA ALA A 211 -6.73 9.02 8.85
C ALA A 211 -6.93 7.54 8.53
N GLY A 212 -6.33 7.10 7.42
CA GLY A 212 -6.23 5.68 7.10
C GLY A 212 -5.19 4.96 7.96
N ASP A 213 -5.02 3.66 7.73
CA ASP A 213 -3.93 2.88 8.33
C ASP A 213 -2.60 3.17 7.60
N GLY A 214 -1.48 2.91 8.26
CA GLY A 214 -0.15 3.05 7.66
C GLY A 214 0.54 4.39 7.92
N LEU A 215 1.57 4.66 7.10
CA LEU A 215 2.45 5.83 7.25
C LEU A 215 1.96 7.07 6.51
N ASN A 216 0.99 6.91 5.60
CA ASN A 216 0.64 7.96 4.66
C ASN A 216 -0.80 8.41 4.86
N LEU A 217 -1.02 9.68 4.57
CA LEU A 217 -2.35 10.27 4.41
C LEU A 217 -2.65 10.42 2.92
N TRP A 218 -3.88 10.11 2.53
CA TRP A 218 -4.39 10.22 1.16
C TRP A 218 -5.50 11.28 1.11
N ILE A 219 -5.10 12.52 0.91
CA ILE A 219 -5.91 13.72 1.13
C ILE A 219 -6.67 14.08 -0.14
N PRO A 220 -8.02 14.17 -0.11
CA PRO A 220 -8.81 14.67 -1.22
C PRO A 220 -8.64 16.19 -1.36
N LEU A 221 -8.51 16.66 -2.60
CA LEU A 221 -8.33 18.07 -2.91
C LEU A 221 -9.42 18.56 -3.88
N PRO A 222 -9.86 19.83 -3.78
CA PRO A 222 -10.81 20.40 -4.73
C PRO A 222 -10.18 20.76 -6.09
N VAL A 223 -8.85 20.68 -6.19
CA VAL A 223 -8.05 21.04 -7.37
C VAL A 223 -7.08 19.93 -7.74
N PRO A 224 -6.46 19.94 -8.95
CA PRO A 224 -5.44 18.98 -9.31
C PRO A 224 -4.27 18.96 -8.32
N ALA A 225 -3.92 17.76 -7.83
CA ALA A 225 -2.92 17.59 -6.78
C ALA A 225 -1.51 18.00 -7.19
N ARG A 226 -1.17 17.89 -8.48
CA ARG A 226 0.12 18.33 -9.01
C ARG A 226 0.36 19.82 -8.78
N ALA A 227 -0.65 20.66 -9.01
CA ALA A 227 -0.54 22.10 -8.73
C ALA A 227 -0.31 22.39 -7.24
N VAL A 228 -0.95 21.62 -6.35
CA VAL A 228 -0.75 21.75 -4.89
C VAL A 228 0.64 21.26 -4.49
N SER A 229 1.10 20.13 -5.01
CA SER A 229 2.44 19.59 -4.69
C SER A 229 3.56 20.52 -5.14
N GLU A 230 3.42 21.20 -6.28
CA GLU A 230 4.37 22.22 -6.75
C GLU A 230 4.40 23.45 -5.83
N GLN A 231 3.24 23.91 -5.33
CA GLN A 231 3.17 25.00 -4.37
C GLN A 231 3.80 24.61 -3.01
N LEU A 232 3.61 23.37 -2.57
CA LEU A 232 4.25 22.84 -1.37
C LEU A 232 5.77 22.74 -1.53
N MET A 233 6.24 22.30 -2.69
CA MET A 233 7.68 22.25 -2.98
C MET A 233 8.35 23.62 -2.88
N ARG A 234 7.71 24.68 -3.34
CA ARG A 234 8.19 26.08 -3.22
C ARG A 234 8.26 26.55 -1.75
N ARG A 235 7.56 25.87 -0.84
CA ARG A 235 7.56 26.12 0.61
C ARG A 235 8.49 25.16 1.39
N GLY A 236 9.24 24.31 0.66
CA GLY A 236 10.19 23.37 1.24
C GLY A 236 9.62 21.99 1.60
N TRP A 237 8.38 21.67 1.19
CA TRP A 237 7.74 20.39 1.45
C TRP A 237 7.76 19.47 0.25
N LEU A 238 8.08 18.19 0.46
CA LEU A 238 8.00 17.15 -0.57
C LEU A 238 6.72 16.36 -0.38
N ALA A 239 5.70 16.68 -1.18
CA ALA A 239 4.44 15.95 -1.26
C ALA A 239 4.33 15.23 -2.61
N ARG A 240 3.62 14.10 -2.64
CA ARG A 240 3.38 13.39 -3.90
C ARG A 240 1.96 13.59 -4.40
N ALA A 241 1.83 13.96 -5.66
CA ALA A 241 0.54 14.00 -6.34
C ALA A 241 0.03 12.56 -6.59
N GLY A 242 -1.28 12.38 -6.53
CA GLY A 242 -1.92 11.10 -6.75
C GLY A 242 -1.71 10.52 -8.15
N ASP A 243 -1.41 11.39 -9.11
CA ASP A 243 -1.04 11.01 -10.49
C ASP A 243 0.09 9.97 -10.54
N ASP A 244 0.99 10.00 -9.56
CA ASP A 244 2.11 9.06 -9.50
C ASP A 244 1.67 7.62 -9.17
N PHE A 245 0.48 7.42 -8.63
CA PHE A 245 -0.01 6.14 -8.08
C PHE A 245 -1.07 5.45 -8.94
N VAL A 246 -1.48 6.04 -10.05
CA VAL A 246 -2.51 5.49 -10.93
C VAL A 246 -1.91 4.71 -12.10
N LEU A 247 -2.62 3.66 -12.51
CA LEU A 247 -2.18 2.77 -13.59
C LEU A 247 -2.55 3.30 -14.98
N GLY A 248 -3.68 3.96 -15.09
CA GLY A 248 -4.26 4.42 -16.34
C GLY A 248 -4.17 5.93 -16.57
N GLU A 249 -4.63 6.39 -17.74
CA GLU A 249 -4.79 7.80 -18.08
C GLU A 249 -6.17 8.31 -17.62
N SER A 250 -6.32 8.52 -16.32
CA SER A 250 -7.61 8.94 -15.72
C SER A 250 -7.74 10.45 -15.51
N GLY A 251 -6.97 11.26 -16.22
CA GLY A 251 -6.92 12.70 -16.02
C GLY A 251 -6.17 13.11 -14.73
N PRO A 252 -6.08 14.43 -14.43
CA PRO A 252 -5.33 14.92 -13.27
C PRO A 252 -5.93 14.42 -11.95
N SER A 253 -5.13 13.77 -11.13
CA SER A 253 -5.54 13.32 -9.81
C SER A 253 -5.83 14.50 -8.89
N ARG A 254 -6.87 14.35 -8.06
CA ARG A 254 -7.22 15.30 -6.99
C ARG A 254 -6.91 14.70 -5.61
N ARG A 255 -5.89 13.89 -5.52
CA ARG A 255 -5.43 13.26 -4.29
C ARG A 255 -3.97 13.60 -4.04
N LEU A 256 -3.64 13.97 -2.82
CA LEU A 256 -2.28 14.27 -2.37
C LEU A 256 -1.86 13.24 -1.33
N ARG A 257 -0.66 12.66 -1.50
CA ARG A 257 -0.09 11.80 -0.47
C ARG A 257 0.92 12.55 0.38
N LEU A 258 0.73 12.53 1.69
CA LEU A 258 1.65 13.04 2.69
C LEU A 258 2.12 11.94 3.64
N THR A 259 3.33 12.12 4.19
CA THR A 259 3.89 11.32 5.28
C THR A 259 4.26 12.29 6.39
N VAL A 260 3.69 12.16 7.58
CA VAL A 260 3.72 13.22 8.62
C VAL A 260 4.18 12.74 10.00
N HIS A 261 4.45 11.44 10.15
CA HIS A 261 4.72 10.86 11.47
C HIS A 261 6.00 11.34 12.15
N ASP A 262 6.98 11.86 11.38
CA ASP A 262 8.27 12.37 11.88
C ASP A 262 8.27 13.88 12.13
N LEU A 263 7.20 14.59 11.78
CA LEU A 263 7.13 16.02 11.98
C LEU A 263 6.97 16.33 13.47
N ASP A 264 7.66 17.34 13.97
CA ASP A 264 7.30 17.93 15.25
C ASP A 264 5.96 18.71 15.16
N ASP A 265 5.45 19.21 16.27
CA ASP A 265 4.14 19.86 16.28
C ASP A 265 4.15 21.20 15.53
N ALA A 266 5.25 21.94 15.56
CA ALA A 266 5.38 23.22 14.85
C ALA A 266 5.43 23.00 13.34
N ASP A 267 6.19 22.01 12.87
CA ASP A 267 6.26 21.64 11.47
C ASP A 267 4.94 21.04 10.98
N ALA A 268 4.24 20.25 11.79
CA ALA A 268 2.93 19.72 11.44
C ALA A 268 1.88 20.83 11.31
N GLU A 269 1.86 21.83 12.18
CA GLU A 269 0.98 22.99 12.10
C GLU A 269 1.30 23.83 10.85
N ARG A 270 2.58 24.10 10.61
CA ARG A 270 3.06 24.82 9.43
C ARG A 270 2.68 24.10 8.12
N LEU A 271 2.88 22.78 8.06
CA LEU A 271 2.51 21.98 6.88
C LEU A 271 1.00 22.02 6.63
N ALA A 272 0.16 21.90 7.67
CA ALA A 272 -1.29 21.96 7.50
C ALA A 272 -1.75 23.32 6.93
N SER A 273 -1.21 24.43 7.45
CA SER A 273 -1.46 25.78 6.94
C SER A 273 -0.94 25.95 5.50
N ASP A 274 0.26 25.42 5.19
CA ASP A 274 0.84 25.45 3.85
C ASP A 274 0.03 24.62 2.83
N VAL A 275 -0.56 23.49 3.23
CA VAL A 275 -1.48 22.72 2.38
C VAL A 275 -2.70 23.57 2.01
N ALA A 276 -3.32 24.22 2.99
CA ALA A 276 -4.48 25.10 2.76
C ALA A 276 -4.11 26.29 1.85
N ALA A 277 -2.96 26.91 2.10
CA ALA A 277 -2.46 28.00 1.26
C ALA A 277 -2.15 27.54 -0.17
N ALA A 278 -1.59 26.35 -0.34
CA ALA A 278 -1.31 25.75 -1.65
C ALA A 278 -2.59 25.44 -2.42
N VAL A 279 -3.64 24.93 -1.75
CA VAL A 279 -4.96 24.71 -2.35
C VAL A 279 -5.56 26.03 -2.84
N ARG A 280 -5.53 27.09 -2.01
CA ARG A 280 -6.01 28.44 -2.40
C ARG A 280 -5.21 29.00 -3.60
N ALA A 281 -3.89 28.88 -3.57
CA ALA A 281 -3.03 29.33 -4.65
C ALA A 281 -3.27 28.58 -5.98
N ALA A 282 -3.71 27.32 -5.91
CA ALA A 282 -4.12 26.51 -7.06
C ALA A 282 -5.57 26.78 -7.52
N GLY A 283 -6.26 27.78 -6.95
CA GLY A 283 -7.63 28.16 -7.30
C GLY A 283 -8.72 27.34 -6.60
N GLY A 284 -8.36 26.55 -5.59
CA GLY A 284 -9.31 25.76 -4.80
C GLY A 284 -10.06 26.58 -3.74
N ARG A 285 -11.29 26.18 -3.47
CA ARG A 285 -12.08 26.70 -2.34
C ARG A 285 -12.01 25.70 -1.19
N LEU A 286 -11.75 26.19 0.01
CA LEU A 286 -11.75 25.39 1.23
C LEU A 286 -13.14 25.38 1.87
N VAL A 287 -13.42 24.33 2.64
CA VAL A 287 -14.66 24.23 3.39
C VAL A 287 -14.56 25.19 4.57
N THR A 288 -15.43 26.24 4.60
CA THR A 288 -15.57 27.09 5.80
C THR A 288 -16.36 26.29 6.85
N ARG A 289 -15.74 26.02 8.01
CA ARG A 289 -16.53 25.60 9.17
C ARG A 289 -17.38 26.83 9.57
N GLU A 290 -18.70 26.72 9.43
CA GLU A 290 -19.58 27.56 10.23
C GLU A 290 -19.34 27.20 11.69
N VAL A 291 -18.82 28.15 12.44
CA VAL A 291 -18.69 28.06 13.89
C VAL A 291 -20.13 28.09 14.44
N ALA A 292 -20.61 26.92 14.87
CA ALA A 292 -21.89 26.80 15.56
C ALA A 292 -21.72 27.17 17.05
#